data_6d5b9bbed0624b0b34f3ff37f9da3f3c
#
_entry.id   6d5b9bbed0624b0b34f3ff37f9da3f3c
#
_cell.length_a   1.000
_cell.length_b   1.000
_cell.length_c   1.000
_cell.angle_alpha   90.00
_cell.angle_beta   90.00
_cell.angle_gamma   90.00
#
_symmetry.space_group_name_H-M   'P 1'
#
loop_
_entity.id
_entity.type
_entity.pdbx_description
1 polymer ?
#
loop_
_entity_poly.entity_id
_entity_poly.type
_entity_poly.pdbx_seq_one_letter_code
_entity_poly.pdbx_strand_id
1 'polypeptide(L)'
;MDTYIEVIGHAEVAETIVEQRATLTVTVKASKAEVAFDEATQLRNDVVRALKTAGLGPDEISEGGRETWQPWFRRKKVGQDVSHRILVNCRDTQRLYQAIDALQPLFESARYMLNVDMLQPRFEASTEAEVAARTAALQRARANADAIAREAGVSLGAVAQVEQLGAHSEGSGAYGDHGWAFGVARGLAAGAEDFENLAGATRMRTLRYRVRFLIS
;
A
#
# COMPACT_ATOMS: atom_id res chain seq x y z
N MET A 1 42.47 6.54 16.27
CA MET A 1 41.08 6.90 16.03
C MET A 1 41.03 7.58 14.67
N ASP A 2 40.37 6.98 13.71
CA ASP A 2 40.25 7.62 12.39
C ASP A 2 39.34 8.84 12.51
N THR A 3 39.82 9.98 12.06
CA THR A 3 39.04 11.22 12.05
C THR A 3 38.21 11.25 10.79
N TYR A 4 36.91 11.54 10.90
CA TYR A 4 35.99 11.52 9.76
C TYR A 4 34.96 12.66 9.82
N ILE A 5 34.45 13.02 8.66
CA ILE A 5 33.27 13.85 8.50
C ILE A 5 32.08 12.93 8.22
N GLU A 6 31.00 13.06 8.99
CA GLU A 6 29.75 12.35 8.80
C GLU A 6 28.68 13.31 8.26
N VAL A 7 28.03 12.94 7.19
CA VAL A 7 26.98 13.72 6.54
C VAL A 7 25.81 12.84 6.13
N ILE A 8 24.65 13.47 5.95
CA ILE A 8 23.47 12.82 5.37
C ILE A 8 23.21 13.41 3.99
N GLY A 9 23.21 12.54 2.99
CA GLY A 9 22.71 12.86 1.66
C GLY A 9 21.27 12.32 1.50
N HIS A 10 20.47 13.05 0.75
CA HIS A 10 19.08 12.64 0.45
C HIS A 10 18.72 12.95 -1.00
N ALA A 11 17.80 12.18 -1.53
CA ALA A 11 17.17 12.43 -2.81
C ALA A 11 15.74 11.85 -2.81
N GLU A 12 14.89 12.40 -3.64
CA GLU A 12 13.52 11.92 -3.80
C GLU A 12 13.43 10.98 -4.99
N VAL A 13 12.58 9.97 -4.87
CA VAL A 13 12.22 9.04 -5.93
C VAL A 13 10.71 8.98 -6.07
N ALA A 14 10.22 9.10 -7.31
CA ALA A 14 8.81 8.95 -7.63
C ALA A 14 8.45 7.46 -7.65
N GLU A 15 7.41 7.09 -6.94
CA GLU A 15 6.82 5.75 -6.95
C GLU A 15 5.44 5.81 -7.58
N THR A 16 5.11 4.81 -8.37
CA THR A 16 3.80 4.65 -9.00
C THR A 16 3.05 3.48 -8.40
N ILE A 17 1.73 3.49 -8.49
CA ILE A 17 0.92 2.34 -8.06
C ILE A 17 1.21 1.16 -8.99
N VAL A 18 1.62 0.04 -8.40
CA VAL A 18 1.85 -1.22 -9.11
C VAL A 18 0.79 -2.26 -8.80
N GLU A 19 0.02 -2.06 -7.73
CA GLU A 19 -0.98 -3.02 -7.30
C GLU A 19 -2.04 -2.35 -6.43
N GLN A 20 -3.30 -2.56 -6.77
CA GLN A 20 -4.45 -2.23 -5.94
C GLN A 20 -4.73 -3.37 -4.97
N ARG A 21 -5.17 -3.04 -3.77
CA ARG A 21 -5.40 -4.02 -2.72
C ARG A 21 -6.76 -3.81 -2.10
N ALA A 22 -7.51 -4.90 -1.91
CA ALA A 22 -8.82 -4.86 -1.26
C ALA A 22 -8.98 -6.03 -0.29
N THR A 23 -9.74 -5.82 0.77
CA THR A 23 -10.25 -6.89 1.63
C THR A 23 -11.74 -7.02 1.40
N LEU A 24 -12.16 -8.20 1.01
CA LEU A 24 -13.57 -8.57 0.88
C LEU A 24 -13.96 -9.35 2.13
N THR A 25 -14.90 -8.83 2.92
CA THR A 25 -15.45 -9.53 4.08
C THR A 25 -16.83 -10.04 3.72
N VAL A 26 -16.94 -11.36 3.61
CA VAL A 26 -18.17 -12.08 3.30
C VAL A 26 -18.77 -12.57 4.61
N THR A 27 -19.98 -12.12 4.95
CA THR A 27 -20.66 -12.45 6.21
C THR A 27 -22.00 -13.12 5.95
N VAL A 28 -22.24 -14.20 6.67
CA VAL A 28 -23.53 -14.90 6.68
C VAL A 28 -24.15 -14.82 8.06
N LYS A 29 -25.43 -14.46 8.11
CA LYS A 29 -26.25 -14.41 9.33
C LYS A 29 -27.25 -15.57 9.34
N ALA A 30 -27.17 -16.45 10.34
CA ALA A 30 -28.12 -17.52 10.54
C ALA A 30 -28.50 -17.71 12.01
N SER A 31 -29.64 -18.37 12.25
CA SER A 31 -30.12 -18.65 13.61
C SER A 31 -29.33 -19.74 14.33
N LYS A 32 -28.69 -20.65 13.59
CA LYS A 32 -27.88 -21.77 14.08
C LYS A 32 -26.44 -21.63 13.63
N ALA A 33 -25.50 -21.90 14.53
CA ALA A 33 -24.07 -21.82 14.28
C ALA A 33 -23.60 -22.68 13.11
N GLU A 34 -24.03 -23.93 13.11
CA GLU A 34 -23.64 -24.92 12.11
C GLU A 34 -24.07 -24.46 10.70
N VAL A 35 -25.33 -24.00 10.59
CA VAL A 35 -25.87 -23.47 9.32
C VAL A 35 -25.13 -22.23 8.87
N ALA A 36 -24.82 -21.30 9.79
CA ALA A 36 -24.07 -20.09 9.46
C ALA A 36 -22.67 -20.43 8.94
N PHE A 37 -22.04 -21.45 9.54
CA PHE A 37 -20.70 -21.87 9.18
C PHE A 37 -20.64 -22.54 7.79
N ASP A 38 -21.56 -23.46 7.53
CA ASP A 38 -21.61 -24.16 6.24
C ASP A 38 -21.95 -23.21 5.11
N GLU A 39 -22.96 -22.35 5.30
CA GLU A 39 -23.37 -21.35 4.32
C GLU A 39 -22.25 -20.30 4.08
N ALA A 40 -21.56 -19.85 5.13
CA ALA A 40 -20.46 -18.92 4.97
C ALA A 40 -19.29 -19.54 4.18
N THR A 41 -19.00 -20.81 4.42
CA THR A 41 -17.96 -21.54 3.68
C THR A 41 -18.37 -21.70 2.20
N GLN A 42 -19.63 -22.03 1.95
CA GLN A 42 -20.15 -22.14 0.59
C GLN A 42 -20.10 -20.80 -0.14
N LEU A 43 -20.63 -19.75 0.48
CA LEU A 43 -20.65 -18.39 -0.10
C LEU A 43 -19.22 -17.89 -0.38
N ARG A 44 -18.28 -18.12 0.53
CA ARG A 44 -16.87 -17.79 0.31
C ARG A 44 -16.32 -18.50 -0.93
N ASN A 45 -16.63 -19.79 -1.12
CA ASN A 45 -16.17 -20.55 -2.29
C ASN A 45 -16.80 -20.01 -3.58
N ASP A 46 -18.08 -19.62 -3.54
CA ASP A 46 -18.77 -19.03 -4.69
C ASP A 46 -18.20 -17.65 -5.04
N VAL A 47 -17.88 -16.83 -4.05
CA VAL A 47 -17.16 -15.54 -4.24
C VAL A 47 -15.79 -15.77 -4.91
N VAL A 48 -14.98 -16.69 -4.39
CA VAL A 48 -13.66 -16.98 -5.00
C VAL A 48 -13.82 -17.47 -6.44
N ARG A 49 -14.85 -18.29 -6.73
CA ARG A 49 -15.15 -18.76 -8.08
C ARG A 49 -15.55 -17.61 -9.00
N ALA A 50 -16.42 -16.71 -8.53
CA ALA A 50 -16.85 -15.54 -9.28
C ALA A 50 -15.69 -14.59 -9.59
N LEU A 51 -14.83 -14.31 -8.62
CA LEU A 51 -13.61 -13.49 -8.81
C LEU A 51 -12.69 -14.10 -9.89
N LYS A 52 -12.46 -15.41 -9.85
CA LYS A 52 -11.67 -16.11 -10.88
C LYS A 52 -12.33 -16.06 -12.25
N THR A 53 -13.66 -16.21 -12.32
CA THR A 53 -14.42 -16.10 -13.57
C THR A 53 -14.36 -14.69 -14.15
N ALA A 54 -14.32 -13.66 -13.29
CA ALA A 54 -14.13 -12.27 -13.68
C ALA A 54 -12.68 -11.92 -14.06
N GLY A 55 -11.76 -12.90 -14.09
CA GLY A 55 -10.42 -12.78 -14.62
C GLY A 55 -9.32 -12.49 -13.59
N LEU A 56 -9.60 -12.62 -12.28
CA LEU A 56 -8.55 -12.56 -11.27
C LEU A 56 -7.77 -13.88 -11.22
N GLY A 57 -6.45 -13.79 -11.21
CA GLY A 57 -5.55 -14.92 -11.11
C GLY A 57 -5.53 -15.57 -9.70
N PRO A 58 -5.07 -16.80 -9.57
CA PRO A 58 -4.98 -17.49 -8.29
C PRO A 58 -3.99 -16.83 -7.32
N ASP A 59 -2.98 -16.15 -7.83
CA ASP A 59 -1.98 -15.36 -7.10
C ASP A 59 -2.50 -14.00 -6.65
N GLU A 60 -3.58 -13.51 -7.26
CA GLU A 60 -4.24 -12.25 -6.90
C GLU A 60 -5.28 -12.42 -5.78
N ILE A 61 -5.63 -13.67 -5.42
CA ILE A 61 -6.64 -13.97 -4.40
C ILE A 61 -5.99 -14.79 -3.28
N SER A 62 -6.12 -14.32 -2.06
CA SER A 62 -5.60 -15.02 -0.88
C SER A 62 -6.61 -15.02 0.26
N GLU A 63 -6.45 -15.94 1.20
CA GLU A 63 -7.31 -16.04 2.37
C GLU A 63 -6.86 -15.06 3.46
N GLY A 64 -7.77 -14.21 3.91
CA GLY A 64 -7.54 -13.19 4.96
C GLY A 64 -7.95 -13.63 6.36
N GLY A 65 -8.35 -14.91 6.51
CA GLY A 65 -8.78 -15.47 7.78
C GLY A 65 -10.30 -15.53 7.95
N ARG A 66 -10.71 -16.07 9.09
CA ARG A 66 -12.11 -16.29 9.47
C ARG A 66 -12.37 -15.64 10.81
N GLU A 67 -13.53 -15.02 10.95
CA GLU A 67 -14.02 -14.52 12.22
C GLU A 67 -15.42 -15.08 12.49
N THR A 68 -15.67 -15.42 13.77
CA THR A 68 -17.02 -15.75 14.26
C THR A 68 -17.36 -14.78 15.36
N TRP A 69 -18.51 -14.12 15.22
CA TRP A 69 -18.98 -13.19 16.22
C TRP A 69 -20.31 -13.64 16.79
N GLN A 70 -20.39 -13.77 18.14
CA GLN A 70 -21.61 -14.08 18.87
C GLN A 70 -21.84 -13.00 19.92
N PRO A 71 -22.98 -12.26 19.86
CA PRO A 71 -23.27 -11.25 20.87
C PRO A 71 -23.55 -11.91 22.23
N TRP A 72 -22.61 -11.78 23.17
CA TRP A 72 -22.67 -12.38 24.51
C TRP A 72 -23.72 -11.78 25.42
N PHE A 73 -24.27 -10.61 25.08
CA PHE A 73 -25.22 -9.86 25.92
C PHE A 73 -26.70 -10.09 25.58
N ARG A 74 -27.03 -10.87 24.56
CA ARG A 74 -28.42 -11.15 24.18
C ARG A 74 -28.81 -12.58 24.52
N ARG A 75 -29.62 -12.74 25.59
CA ARG A 75 -30.08 -14.05 26.05
C ARG A 75 -31.22 -14.70 25.25
N LYS A 76 -31.85 -14.04 24.29
CA LYS A 76 -32.97 -14.59 23.51
C LYS A 76 -32.74 -14.39 21.99
N LYS A 77 -32.79 -15.48 21.24
CA LYS A 77 -32.68 -15.57 19.78
C LYS A 77 -31.42 -14.89 19.22
N VAL A 78 -30.29 -15.42 19.56
CA VAL A 78 -29.03 -14.93 19.06
C VAL A 78 -28.77 -15.60 17.71
N GLY A 79 -28.83 -14.80 16.63
CA GLY A 79 -28.22 -15.19 15.37
C GLY A 79 -26.72 -15.28 15.52
N GLN A 80 -26.10 -16.13 14.74
CA GLN A 80 -24.63 -16.17 14.62
C GLN A 80 -24.22 -15.56 13.29
N ASP A 81 -23.21 -14.71 13.36
CA ASP A 81 -22.57 -14.13 12.20
C ASP A 81 -21.22 -14.83 11.99
N VAL A 82 -21.05 -15.40 10.82
CA VAL A 82 -19.76 -16.01 10.40
C VAL A 82 -19.22 -15.21 9.23
N SER A 83 -18.01 -14.71 9.38
CA SER A 83 -17.34 -13.91 8.35
C SER A 83 -16.07 -14.58 7.85
N HIS A 84 -15.87 -14.54 6.54
CA HIS A 84 -14.61 -14.89 5.89
C HIS A 84 -14.01 -13.63 5.25
N ARG A 85 -12.71 -13.47 5.41
CA ARG A 85 -11.95 -12.42 4.73
C ARG A 85 -11.20 -13.01 3.54
N ILE A 86 -11.30 -12.33 2.42
CA ILE A 86 -10.59 -12.63 1.19
C ILE A 86 -9.77 -11.39 0.85
N LEU A 87 -8.48 -11.56 0.67
CA LEU A 87 -7.59 -10.49 0.23
C LEU A 87 -7.44 -10.58 -1.28
N VAL A 88 -7.61 -9.45 -1.93
CA VAL A 88 -7.45 -9.32 -3.38
C VAL A 88 -6.36 -8.29 -3.66
N ASN A 89 -5.38 -8.69 -4.48
CA ASN A 89 -4.31 -7.84 -4.96
C ASN A 89 -4.35 -7.85 -6.48
N CYS A 90 -4.59 -6.72 -7.12
CA CYS A 90 -4.74 -6.65 -8.56
C CYS A 90 -3.95 -5.49 -9.14
N ARG A 91 -3.22 -5.72 -10.23
CA ARG A 91 -2.45 -4.67 -10.91
C ARG A 91 -3.33 -3.75 -11.75
N ASP A 92 -4.47 -4.25 -12.19
CA ASP A 92 -5.42 -3.52 -13.03
C ASP A 92 -6.62 -3.08 -12.21
N THR A 93 -6.75 -1.77 -12.02
CA THR A 93 -7.82 -1.15 -11.25
C THR A 93 -9.20 -1.44 -11.85
N GLN A 94 -9.35 -1.37 -13.18
CA GLN A 94 -10.63 -1.59 -13.84
C GLN A 94 -11.07 -3.04 -13.68
N ARG A 95 -10.15 -4.00 -13.85
CA ARG A 95 -10.40 -5.42 -13.64
C ARG A 95 -10.81 -5.72 -12.20
N LEU A 96 -10.19 -5.06 -11.21
CA LEU A 96 -10.56 -5.21 -9.81
C LEU A 96 -12.02 -4.79 -9.57
N TYR A 97 -12.42 -3.62 -10.06
CA TYR A 97 -13.79 -3.14 -9.90
C TYR A 97 -14.80 -4.03 -10.63
N GLN A 98 -14.50 -4.46 -11.86
CA GLN A 98 -15.37 -5.41 -12.60
C GLN A 98 -15.52 -6.73 -11.85
N ALA A 99 -14.46 -7.22 -11.22
CA ALA A 99 -14.51 -8.46 -10.43
C ALA A 99 -15.36 -8.28 -9.16
N ILE A 100 -15.31 -7.12 -8.50
CA ILE A 100 -16.15 -6.80 -7.35
C ILE A 100 -17.63 -6.68 -7.78
N ASP A 101 -17.92 -6.01 -8.88
CA ASP A 101 -19.28 -5.87 -9.41
C ASP A 101 -19.90 -7.22 -9.78
N ALA A 102 -19.08 -8.15 -10.30
CA ALA A 102 -19.54 -9.51 -10.62
C ALA A 102 -20.01 -10.33 -9.39
N LEU A 103 -19.71 -9.86 -8.17
CA LEU A 103 -20.17 -10.52 -6.94
C LEU A 103 -21.62 -10.15 -6.58
N GLN A 104 -22.17 -9.05 -7.11
CA GLN A 104 -23.47 -8.53 -6.73
C GLN A 104 -24.59 -9.59 -6.69
N PRO A 105 -24.73 -10.51 -7.67
CA PRO A 105 -25.78 -11.51 -7.66
C PRO A 105 -25.70 -12.51 -6.49
N LEU A 106 -24.53 -12.70 -5.89
CA LEU A 106 -24.35 -13.60 -4.76
C LEU A 106 -24.90 -13.03 -3.44
N PHE A 107 -25.15 -11.71 -3.39
CA PHE A 107 -25.52 -10.98 -2.18
C PHE A 107 -26.98 -10.46 -2.21
N GLU A 108 -27.84 -11.03 -3.04
CA GLU A 108 -29.27 -10.66 -3.09
C GLU A 108 -30.03 -11.08 -1.82
N SER A 109 -29.54 -12.10 -1.11
CA SER A 109 -30.15 -12.55 0.14
C SER A 109 -29.85 -11.58 1.29
N ALA A 110 -30.86 -11.16 2.04
CA ALA A 110 -30.70 -10.29 3.23
C ALA A 110 -29.83 -10.91 4.35
N ARG A 111 -29.51 -12.21 4.28
CA ARG A 111 -28.64 -12.91 5.22
C ARG A 111 -27.16 -12.82 4.83
N TYR A 112 -26.86 -12.44 3.61
CA TYR A 112 -25.51 -12.37 3.05
C TYR A 112 -25.07 -10.91 2.95
N MET A 113 -23.88 -10.63 3.44
CA MET A 113 -23.32 -9.29 3.39
C MET A 113 -21.91 -9.35 2.80
N LEU A 114 -21.63 -8.42 1.90
CA LEU A 114 -20.30 -8.13 1.40
C LEU A 114 -19.88 -6.76 1.90
N ASN A 115 -18.74 -6.70 2.58
CA ASN A 115 -18.02 -5.45 2.84
C ASN A 115 -16.74 -5.44 2.02
N VAL A 116 -16.47 -4.33 1.35
CA VAL A 116 -15.29 -4.12 0.52
C VAL A 116 -14.48 -2.99 1.11
N ASP A 117 -13.33 -3.33 1.67
CA ASP A 117 -12.39 -2.35 2.21
C ASP A 117 -11.22 -2.19 1.24
N MET A 118 -11.14 -1.04 0.58
CA MET A 118 -9.98 -0.70 -0.25
C MET A 118 -8.80 -0.37 0.65
N LEU A 119 -7.72 -1.12 0.50
CA LEU A 119 -6.48 -0.91 1.25
C LEU A 119 -5.56 0.06 0.51
N GLN A 120 -4.57 0.58 1.24
CA GLN A 120 -3.53 1.39 0.62
C GLN A 120 -2.86 0.59 -0.51
N PRO A 121 -2.80 1.13 -1.74
CA PRO A 121 -2.17 0.47 -2.86
C PRO A 121 -0.67 0.28 -2.63
N ARG A 122 -0.08 -0.69 -3.31
CA ARG A 122 1.37 -0.86 -3.31
C ARG A 122 2.00 0.07 -4.33
N PHE A 123 3.00 0.81 -3.89
CA PHE A 123 3.78 1.71 -4.71
C PHE A 123 5.18 1.17 -4.90
N GLU A 124 5.72 1.29 -6.09
CA GLU A 124 7.10 0.97 -6.41
C GLU A 124 7.72 2.04 -7.31
N ALA A 125 9.00 2.27 -7.12
CA ALA A 125 9.80 3.06 -8.05
C ALA A 125 10.35 2.16 -9.15
N SER A 126 10.60 2.71 -10.34
CA SER A 126 11.39 1.98 -11.33
C SER A 126 12.82 1.78 -10.85
N THR A 127 13.47 0.71 -11.29
CA THR A 127 14.86 0.42 -10.94
C THR A 127 15.79 1.58 -11.34
N GLU A 128 15.54 2.19 -12.52
CA GLU A 128 16.31 3.31 -13.01
C GLU A 128 16.14 4.54 -12.11
N ALA A 129 14.91 4.84 -11.69
CA ALA A 129 14.61 5.95 -10.79
C ALA A 129 15.27 5.75 -9.41
N GLU A 130 15.25 4.51 -8.87
CA GLU A 130 15.95 4.20 -7.61
C GLU A 130 17.46 4.37 -7.71
N VAL A 131 18.07 3.89 -8.80
CA VAL A 131 19.52 4.04 -9.02
C VAL A 131 19.87 5.50 -9.16
N ALA A 132 19.12 6.29 -9.95
CA ALA A 132 19.34 7.72 -10.13
C ALA A 132 19.23 8.48 -8.80
N ALA A 133 18.18 8.21 -8.01
CA ALA A 133 17.98 8.83 -6.69
C ALA A 133 19.08 8.46 -5.69
N ARG A 134 19.51 7.20 -5.68
CA ARG A 134 20.66 6.75 -4.85
C ARG A 134 21.95 7.50 -5.21
N THR A 135 22.22 7.59 -6.50
CA THR A 135 23.40 8.33 -7.00
C THR A 135 23.33 9.80 -6.60
N ALA A 136 22.20 10.46 -6.80
CA ALA A 136 21.99 11.86 -6.42
C ALA A 136 22.15 12.08 -4.90
N ALA A 137 21.64 11.18 -4.06
CA ALA A 137 21.79 11.25 -2.62
C ALA A 137 23.26 11.16 -2.19
N LEU A 138 24.03 10.23 -2.77
CA LEU A 138 25.45 10.07 -2.46
C LEU A 138 26.30 11.24 -2.97
N GLN A 139 25.99 11.78 -4.15
CA GLN A 139 26.63 12.99 -4.67
C GLN A 139 26.38 14.20 -3.77
N ARG A 140 25.14 14.38 -3.28
CA ARG A 140 24.79 15.43 -2.33
C ARG A 140 25.53 15.27 -1.00
N ALA A 141 25.64 14.02 -0.48
CA ALA A 141 26.45 13.73 0.70
C ALA A 141 27.92 14.16 0.50
N ARG A 142 28.50 13.81 -0.65
CA ARG A 142 29.89 14.18 -0.95
C ARG A 142 30.07 15.69 -1.05
N ALA A 143 29.17 16.39 -1.74
CA ALA A 143 29.21 17.85 -1.85
C ALA A 143 29.12 18.55 -0.49
N ASN A 144 28.28 18.04 0.41
CA ASN A 144 28.16 18.56 1.78
C ASN A 144 29.45 18.31 2.58
N ALA A 145 30.04 17.09 2.47
CA ALA A 145 31.28 16.76 3.14
C ALA A 145 32.46 17.61 2.63
N ASP A 146 32.55 17.84 1.31
CA ASP A 146 33.54 18.70 0.68
C ASP A 146 33.45 20.16 1.18
N ALA A 147 32.21 20.67 1.36
CA ALA A 147 32.00 22.00 1.90
C ALA A 147 32.48 22.10 3.36
N ILE A 148 32.15 21.12 4.21
CA ILE A 148 32.56 21.06 5.61
C ILE A 148 34.10 20.92 5.71
N ALA A 149 34.70 20.04 4.92
CA ALA A 149 36.16 19.84 4.92
C ALA A 149 36.91 21.13 4.58
N ARG A 150 36.41 21.86 3.57
CA ARG A 150 36.98 23.14 3.13
C ARG A 150 36.93 24.19 4.23
N GLU A 151 35.81 24.34 4.91
CA GLU A 151 35.65 25.29 6.03
C GLU A 151 36.48 24.88 7.24
N ALA A 152 36.66 23.57 7.47
CA ALA A 152 37.47 23.04 8.57
C ALA A 152 38.99 23.05 8.26
N GLY A 153 39.39 23.41 7.03
CA GLY A 153 40.80 23.41 6.62
C GLY A 153 41.44 22.01 6.53
N VAL A 154 40.66 20.98 6.26
CA VAL A 154 41.11 19.58 6.11
C VAL A 154 40.81 19.08 4.70
N SER A 155 41.50 17.99 4.30
CA SER A 155 41.26 17.33 3.02
C SER A 155 40.27 16.19 3.17
N LEU A 156 39.26 16.13 2.29
CA LEU A 156 38.29 15.04 2.24
C LEU A 156 38.94 13.82 1.56
N GLY A 157 38.93 12.68 2.24
CA GLY A 157 39.50 11.43 1.77
C GLY A 157 38.45 10.45 1.22
N ALA A 158 38.76 9.18 1.35
CA ALA A 158 37.91 8.09 0.89
C ALA A 158 36.65 7.93 1.76
N VAL A 159 35.66 7.29 1.18
CA VAL A 159 34.44 6.87 1.93
C VAL A 159 34.85 5.73 2.87
N ALA A 160 34.62 5.91 4.17
CA ALA A 160 34.82 4.89 5.19
C ALA A 160 33.60 4.01 5.40
N GLN A 161 32.40 4.61 5.32
CA GLN A 161 31.15 3.89 5.56
C GLN A 161 29.99 4.56 4.81
N VAL A 162 29.08 3.72 4.30
CA VAL A 162 27.78 4.14 3.77
C VAL A 162 26.70 3.32 4.45
N GLU A 163 25.70 3.98 4.99
CA GLU A 163 24.54 3.35 5.64
C GLU A 163 23.26 3.95 5.05
N GLN A 164 22.39 3.10 4.54
CA GLN A 164 21.06 3.54 4.15
C GLN A 164 20.21 3.72 5.41
N LEU A 165 19.74 4.92 5.64
CA LEU A 165 18.80 5.19 6.72
C LEU A 165 17.42 4.73 6.28
N GLY A 166 16.68 4.07 7.18
CA GLY A 166 15.32 3.62 6.88
C GLY A 166 14.49 4.76 6.31
N ALA A 167 13.65 4.44 5.35
CA ALA A 167 12.70 5.40 4.81
C ALA A 167 11.82 5.87 5.97
N HIS A 168 12.06 7.05 6.49
CA HIS A 168 11.03 7.76 7.22
C HIS A 168 10.03 8.18 6.14
N SER A 169 8.92 7.46 6.05
CA SER A 169 7.72 8.08 5.52
C SER A 169 7.42 9.22 6.49
N GLU A 170 7.64 10.45 6.07
CA GLU A 170 7.09 11.62 6.75
C GLU A 170 5.57 11.52 6.65
N GLY A 171 4.95 10.74 7.52
CA GLY A 171 3.53 10.39 7.50
C GLY A 171 3.12 9.44 8.62
N SER A 172 4.07 8.98 9.47
CA SER A 172 3.75 8.21 10.68
C SER A 172 3.98 9.05 11.93
N GLY A 173 3.36 10.20 11.98
CA GLY A 173 3.29 11.04 13.16
C GLY A 173 1.84 11.38 13.44
N ALA A 174 1.30 10.82 14.52
CA ALA A 174 0.10 11.21 15.23
C ALA A 174 -1.23 11.12 14.44
N TYR A 175 -2.14 10.34 14.95
CA TYR A 175 -3.58 10.48 14.82
C TYR A 175 -3.98 11.92 14.49
N GLY A 176 -4.43 12.16 13.27
CA GLY A 176 -4.94 13.47 12.91
C GLY A 176 -5.07 13.60 11.41
N ASP A 177 -6.28 13.30 10.97
CA ASP A 177 -6.97 13.93 9.86
C ASP A 177 -6.36 13.83 8.45
N HIS A 178 -7.12 13.20 7.65
CA HIS A 178 -7.17 12.98 6.24
C HIS A 178 -6.64 14.13 5.37
N GLY A 179 -5.36 14.13 5.10
CA GLY A 179 -4.77 14.94 4.05
C GLY A 179 -4.28 14.07 2.91
N TRP A 180 -5.18 13.45 2.15
CA TRP A 180 -4.86 12.98 0.82
C TRP A 180 -4.60 14.23 -0.02
N ALA A 181 -3.36 14.65 -0.08
CA ALA A 181 -2.93 15.60 -1.11
C ALA A 181 -2.96 14.86 -2.46
N PHE A 182 -4.17 14.63 -2.96
CA PHE A 182 -4.37 14.52 -4.39
C PHE A 182 -3.89 15.85 -4.95
N GLY A 183 -2.75 15.84 -5.59
CA GLY A 183 -2.38 16.90 -6.50
C GLY A 183 -3.41 16.94 -7.63
N VAL A 184 -4.57 17.49 -7.33
CA VAL A 184 -5.55 17.87 -8.34
C VAL A 184 -4.90 19.02 -9.08
N ALA A 185 -4.22 18.70 -10.17
CA ALA A 185 -3.97 19.69 -11.20
C ALA A 185 -5.33 20.29 -11.54
N ARG A 186 -5.53 21.52 -11.16
CA ARG A 186 -6.69 22.34 -11.51
C ARG A 186 -6.66 22.55 -13.02
N GLY A 187 -7.19 21.58 -13.76
CA GLY A 187 -7.54 21.70 -15.17
C GLY A 187 -9.04 21.93 -15.24
N LEU A 188 -9.42 23.14 -15.60
CA LEU A 188 -10.77 23.54 -15.92
C LEU A 188 -11.31 22.74 -17.11
N ALA A 189 -12.54 22.24 -16.95
CA ALA A 189 -13.52 21.95 -17.99
C ALA A 189 -12.99 21.32 -19.30
N ALA A 190 -12.89 20.01 -19.33
CA ALA A 190 -12.87 19.24 -20.56
C ALA A 190 -13.82 18.03 -20.40
N GLY A 191 -14.44 17.66 -21.51
CA GLY A 191 -15.57 16.72 -21.56
C GLY A 191 -15.20 15.29 -21.20
N ALA A 192 -16.19 14.42 -21.20
CA ALA A 192 -16.18 13.04 -20.74
C ALA A 192 -15.14 12.10 -21.42
N GLU A 193 -14.31 12.58 -22.31
CA GLU A 193 -13.27 11.81 -23.01
C GLU A 193 -11.89 11.82 -22.32
N ASP A 194 -11.69 12.68 -21.30
CA ASP A 194 -10.37 12.84 -20.65
C ASP A 194 -10.12 11.92 -19.43
N PHE A 195 -11.05 11.04 -19.09
CA PHE A 195 -10.85 10.13 -17.96
C PHE A 195 -9.90 8.96 -18.25
N GLU A 196 -9.58 8.69 -19.51
CA GLU A 196 -8.64 7.63 -19.90
C GLU A 196 -7.16 7.96 -19.62
N ASN A 197 -6.83 9.22 -19.33
CA ASN A 197 -5.45 9.69 -19.16
C ASN A 197 -5.15 10.27 -17.77
N LEU A 198 -5.85 9.87 -16.72
CA LEU A 198 -5.42 10.19 -15.37
C LEU A 198 -4.09 9.48 -15.11
N ALA A 199 -3.00 10.27 -15.07
CA ALA A 199 -1.70 9.78 -14.62
C ALA A 199 -1.90 9.03 -13.30
N GLY A 200 -1.46 7.77 -13.24
CA GLY A 200 -1.58 6.96 -12.03
C GLY A 200 -1.06 7.73 -10.83
N ALA A 201 -1.73 7.60 -9.68
CA ALA A 201 -1.32 8.31 -8.48
C ALA A 201 0.15 8.02 -8.18
N THR A 202 0.95 9.08 -8.06
CA THR A 202 2.37 9.01 -7.73
C THR A 202 2.58 9.53 -6.31
N ARG A 203 3.55 8.94 -5.61
CA ARG A 203 4.04 9.50 -4.34
C ARG A 203 5.54 9.69 -4.42
N MET A 204 6.06 10.62 -3.63
CA MET A 204 7.49 10.83 -3.49
C MET A 204 7.99 10.10 -2.25
N ARG A 205 9.07 9.33 -2.39
CA ARG A 205 9.78 8.69 -1.28
C ARG A 205 11.17 9.26 -1.18
N THR A 206 11.58 9.69 0.02
CA THR A 206 12.91 10.21 0.27
C THR A 206 13.87 9.08 0.62
N LEU A 207 14.91 8.90 -0.18
CA LEU A 207 16.06 8.06 0.13
C LEU A 207 17.06 8.88 0.93
N ARG A 208 17.58 8.31 2.02
CA ARG A 208 18.55 8.98 2.91
C ARG A 208 19.73 8.05 3.15
N TYR A 209 20.93 8.58 3.00
CA TYR A 209 22.18 7.85 3.26
C TYR A 209 23.07 8.64 4.23
N ARG A 210 23.51 7.98 5.29
CA ARG A 210 24.58 8.44 6.16
C ARG A 210 25.91 8.00 5.55
N VAL A 211 26.80 8.95 5.33
CA VAL A 211 28.10 8.69 4.72
C VAL A 211 29.20 9.26 5.61
N ARG A 212 30.22 8.44 5.91
CA ARG A 212 31.44 8.85 6.61
C ARG A 212 32.57 8.92 5.64
N PHE A 213 33.26 10.05 5.62
CA PHE A 213 34.49 10.28 4.83
C PHE A 213 35.67 10.46 5.76
N LEU A 214 36.76 9.78 5.48
CA LEU A 214 38.02 10.02 6.17
C LEU A 214 38.54 11.43 5.88
N ILE A 215 39.27 12.02 6.82
CA ILE A 215 39.88 13.33 6.64
C ILE A 215 41.36 13.28 7.02
N SER A 216 42.17 14.10 6.35
CA SER A 216 43.60 14.27 6.58
C SER A 216 44.00 15.74 6.63
#